data_f71d292bb8414c58d06742b7653597f3
#
_entry.id   f71d292bb8414c58d06742b7653597f3
#
_cell.length_a   1.000
_cell.length_b   1.000
_cell.length_c   1.000
_cell.angle_alpha   90.00
_cell.angle_beta   90.00
_cell.angle_gamma   90.00
#
_symmetry.space_group_name_H-M   'P 1'
#
loop_
_entity.id
_entity.type
_entity.pdbx_description
1 polymer ?
#
loop_
_entity_poly.entity_id
_entity_poly.type
_entity_poly.pdbx_seq_one_letter_code
_entity_poly.pdbx_strand_id
1 'polypeptide(L)'
;MNEVPSRALKKIGLPFNQVLNFIQHAEMFIGLSSGLSWIAQGLGKPTVIISNATSKDNEYVDEKTLRIYEESVCHGCFHKYPFNASDWLWCPVYRDDDDRRFICTKAITPESVMSEIEKKYNI
;
A
#
# COMPACT_ATOMS: atom_id res chain seq x y z
N MET A 1 19.14 -2.10 -0.81
CA MET A 1 18.65 -3.14 0.15
C MET A 1 17.72 -2.45 1.13
N ASN A 2 16.49 -2.93 1.26
CA ASN A 2 15.55 -2.33 2.21
C ASN A 2 15.96 -2.76 3.63
N GLU A 3 16.36 -1.82 4.43
CA GLU A 3 16.68 -2.09 5.84
C GLU A 3 15.37 -2.34 6.61
N VAL A 4 15.34 -3.44 7.32
CA VAL A 4 14.23 -3.75 8.23
C VAL A 4 14.56 -3.14 9.58
N PRO A 5 13.64 -2.35 10.19
CA PRO A 5 13.88 -1.80 11.52
C PRO A 5 14.27 -2.87 12.53
N SER A 6 15.19 -2.56 13.43
CA SER A 6 15.75 -3.53 14.39
C SER A 6 14.72 -4.21 15.30
N ARG A 7 13.57 -3.54 15.52
CA ARG A 7 12.46 -4.08 16.32
C ARG A 7 11.45 -4.89 15.50
N ALA A 8 11.58 -4.91 14.17
CA ALA A 8 10.66 -5.64 13.30
C ALA A 8 11.11 -7.10 13.15
N LEU A 9 10.15 -8.01 13.20
CA LEU A 9 10.38 -9.40 12.88
C LEU A 9 10.31 -9.61 11.37
N LYS A 10 11.41 -10.03 10.76
CA LYS A 10 11.45 -10.33 9.34
C LYS A 10 10.93 -11.74 9.09
N LYS A 11 9.79 -11.85 8.42
CA LYS A 11 9.14 -13.11 8.06
C LYS A 11 8.99 -13.21 6.55
N ILE A 12 9.87 -13.94 5.90
CA ILE A 12 9.87 -14.16 4.45
C ILE A 12 9.93 -15.66 4.17
N GLY A 13 9.43 -16.08 3.01
CA GLY A 13 9.44 -17.47 2.60
C GLY A 13 8.56 -18.38 3.45
N LEU A 14 7.57 -17.84 4.16
CA LEU A 14 6.66 -18.62 4.98
C LEU A 14 5.59 -19.30 4.12
N PRO A 15 5.14 -20.52 4.51
CA PRO A 15 3.94 -21.10 3.94
C PRO A 15 2.73 -20.18 4.09
N PHE A 16 1.82 -20.23 3.13
CA PHE A 16 0.68 -19.31 3.07
C PHE A 16 -0.22 -19.37 4.32
N ASN A 17 -0.44 -20.56 4.87
CA ASN A 17 -1.21 -20.73 6.10
C ASN A 17 -0.58 -20.01 7.29
N GLN A 18 0.75 -19.93 7.37
CA GLN A 18 1.43 -19.17 8.41
C GLN A 18 1.29 -17.66 8.19
N VAL A 19 1.32 -17.19 6.95
CA VAL A 19 1.07 -15.78 6.62
C VAL A 19 -0.35 -15.40 7.06
N LEU A 20 -1.34 -16.22 6.77
CA LEU A 20 -2.72 -16.01 7.21
C LEU A 20 -2.82 -15.92 8.73
N ASN A 21 -2.12 -16.81 9.44
CA ASN A 21 -2.10 -16.83 10.89
C ASN A 21 -1.52 -15.54 11.47
N PHE A 22 -0.43 -15.02 10.90
CA PHE A 22 0.13 -13.73 11.31
C PHE A 22 -0.85 -12.59 11.10
N ILE A 23 -1.49 -12.52 9.94
CA ILE A 23 -2.49 -11.47 9.64
C ILE A 23 -3.67 -11.57 10.60
N GLN A 24 -4.16 -12.78 10.86
CA GLN A 24 -5.30 -13.01 11.74
C GLN A 24 -5.04 -12.53 13.18
N HIS A 25 -3.82 -12.65 13.67
CA HIS A 25 -3.44 -12.25 15.03
C HIS A 25 -2.83 -10.85 15.11
N ALA A 26 -2.65 -10.16 13.99
CA ALA A 26 -2.19 -8.79 13.98
C ALA A 26 -3.32 -7.84 14.43
N GLU A 27 -2.96 -6.74 15.04
CA GLU A 27 -3.90 -5.66 15.36
C GLU A 27 -4.32 -4.88 14.12
N MET A 28 -3.41 -4.75 13.14
CA MET A 28 -3.60 -3.98 11.93
C MET A 28 -2.73 -4.52 10.81
N PHE A 29 -3.17 -4.38 9.58
CA PHE A 29 -2.37 -4.62 8.39
C PHE A 29 -2.02 -3.28 7.73
N ILE A 30 -0.75 -3.09 7.40
CA ILE A 30 -0.28 -1.91 6.65
C ILE A 30 0.49 -2.43 5.43
N GLY A 31 0.09 -2.03 4.25
CA GLY A 31 0.75 -2.50 3.04
C GLY A 31 0.30 -1.78 1.78
N LEU A 32 0.73 -2.32 0.67
CA LEU A 32 0.32 -1.86 -0.66
C LEU A 32 -0.96 -2.58 -1.09
N SER A 33 -1.52 -2.12 -2.19
CA SER A 33 -2.59 -2.83 -2.90
C SER A 33 -2.08 -4.18 -3.40
N SER A 34 -2.53 -5.26 -2.76
CA SER A 34 -2.06 -6.62 -3.04
C SER A 34 -3.06 -7.66 -2.51
N GLY A 35 -2.83 -8.93 -2.84
CA GLY A 35 -3.63 -10.02 -2.32
C GLY A 35 -3.67 -10.08 -0.79
N LEU A 36 -2.58 -9.70 -0.11
CA LEU A 36 -2.53 -9.69 1.36
C LEU A 36 -3.43 -8.63 1.97
N SER A 37 -3.58 -7.45 1.34
CA SER A 37 -4.52 -6.44 1.82
C SER A 37 -5.97 -6.91 1.71
N TRP A 38 -6.32 -7.62 0.63
CA TRP A 38 -7.63 -8.23 0.47
C TRP A 38 -7.92 -9.28 1.54
N ILE A 39 -6.91 -10.09 1.86
CA ILE A 39 -7.01 -11.10 2.92
C ILE A 39 -7.23 -10.44 4.28
N ALA A 40 -6.46 -9.39 4.59
CA ALA A 40 -6.62 -8.66 5.84
C ALA A 40 -8.03 -8.07 5.98
N GLN A 41 -8.56 -7.49 4.93
CA GLN A 41 -9.94 -7.01 4.88
C GLN A 41 -10.94 -8.15 5.08
N GLY A 42 -10.75 -9.28 4.39
CA GLY A 42 -11.62 -10.45 4.53
C GLY A 42 -11.60 -11.05 5.94
N LEU A 43 -10.50 -10.92 6.66
CA LEU A 43 -10.37 -11.31 8.06
C LEU A 43 -10.90 -10.24 9.04
N GLY A 44 -11.45 -9.16 8.54
CA GLY A 44 -12.02 -8.07 9.34
C GLY A 44 -10.99 -7.21 10.06
N LYS A 45 -9.74 -7.19 9.59
CA LYS A 45 -8.68 -6.39 10.19
C LYS A 45 -8.72 -4.94 9.76
N PRO A 46 -8.41 -3.99 10.66
CA PRO A 46 -8.06 -2.64 10.24
C PRO A 46 -6.95 -2.71 9.20
N THR A 47 -7.18 -2.16 8.02
CA THR A 47 -6.28 -2.30 6.88
C THR A 47 -5.91 -0.93 6.34
N VAL A 48 -4.63 -0.64 6.34
CA VAL A 48 -4.06 0.57 5.77
C VAL A 48 -3.42 0.23 4.43
N ILE A 49 -3.91 0.86 3.36
CA ILE A 49 -3.42 0.64 2.01
C ILE A 49 -2.71 1.91 1.55
N ILE A 50 -1.40 1.81 1.36
CA ILE A 50 -0.60 2.88 0.77
C ILE A 50 -0.79 2.80 -0.74
N SER A 51 -1.50 3.76 -1.29
CA SER A 51 -1.91 3.79 -2.69
C SER A 51 -0.95 4.61 -3.55
N ASN A 52 -0.67 4.10 -4.72
CA ASN A 52 0.16 4.79 -5.70
C ASN A 52 -0.51 4.73 -7.08
N ALA A 53 -0.21 3.73 -7.89
CA ALA A 53 -0.85 3.51 -9.18
C ALA A 53 -2.30 2.99 -9.05
N THR A 54 -2.68 2.41 -7.92
CA THR A 54 -4.04 1.92 -7.65
C THR A 54 -4.92 3.01 -7.05
N SER A 55 -6.23 2.83 -7.11
CA SER A 55 -7.22 3.75 -6.55
C SER A 55 -8.36 2.99 -5.87
N LYS A 56 -9.24 3.73 -5.21
CA LYS A 56 -10.46 3.16 -4.62
C LYS A 56 -11.35 2.42 -5.63
N ASP A 57 -11.23 2.75 -6.91
CA ASP A 57 -12.02 2.12 -7.97
C ASP A 57 -11.48 0.73 -8.34
N ASN A 58 -10.27 0.41 -7.91
CA ASN A 58 -9.64 -0.90 -8.12
C ASN A 58 -9.81 -1.85 -6.95
N GLU A 59 -10.31 -1.38 -5.81
CA GLU A 59 -10.29 -2.14 -4.56
C GLU A 59 -11.52 -1.92 -3.71
N TYR A 60 -11.82 -2.94 -2.91
CA TYR A 60 -12.81 -2.84 -1.86
C TYR A 60 -12.32 -1.92 -0.74
N VAL A 61 -13.20 -1.03 -0.30
CA VAL A 61 -12.94 -0.13 0.84
C VAL A 61 -14.15 -0.18 1.77
N ASP A 62 -13.90 -0.49 3.03
CA ASP A 62 -14.92 -0.49 4.09
C ASP A 62 -14.58 0.54 5.17
N GLU A 63 -15.37 0.55 6.24
CA GLU A 63 -15.19 1.49 7.36
C GLU A 63 -13.88 1.28 8.13
N LYS A 64 -13.30 0.07 8.08
CA LYS A 64 -12.03 -0.28 8.75
C LYS A 64 -10.82 -0.05 7.86
N THR A 65 -11.03 0.30 6.60
CA THR A 65 -9.95 0.49 5.63
C THR A 65 -9.57 1.96 5.56
N LEU A 66 -8.28 2.23 5.65
CA LEU A 66 -7.68 3.54 5.40
C LEU A 66 -6.85 3.45 4.13
N ARG A 67 -7.21 4.24 3.13
CA ARG A 67 -6.43 4.37 1.91
C ARG A 67 -5.66 5.68 1.95
N ILE A 68 -4.34 5.59 1.82
CA ILE A 68 -3.43 6.74 1.87
C ILE A 68 -2.88 7.01 0.49
N TYR A 69 -3.03 8.23 0.01
CA TYR A 69 -2.44 8.74 -1.23
C TYR A 69 -2.17 10.24 -1.07
N GLU A 70 -1.32 10.79 -1.93
CA GLU A 70 -1.02 12.23 -1.91
C GLU A 70 -1.80 12.93 -3.03
N GLU A 71 -2.73 13.79 -2.65
CA GLU A 71 -3.63 14.47 -3.60
C GLU A 71 -2.90 15.49 -4.50
N SER A 72 -1.79 16.04 -4.03
CA SER A 72 -1.02 17.06 -4.75
C SER A 72 -0.24 16.54 -5.95
N VAL A 73 -0.13 15.23 -6.09
CA VAL A 73 0.57 14.57 -7.21
C VAL A 73 -0.35 13.60 -7.94
N CYS A 74 0.06 13.16 -9.13
CA CYS A 74 -0.71 12.16 -9.88
C CYS A 74 -0.76 10.82 -9.13
N HIS A 75 -1.87 10.11 -9.24
CA HIS A 75 -2.10 8.79 -8.66
C HIS A 75 -3.19 8.05 -9.43
N GLY A 76 -3.36 6.76 -9.17
CA GLY A 76 -4.44 5.97 -9.76
C GLY A 76 -4.26 5.64 -11.24
N CYS A 77 -3.03 5.48 -11.71
CA CYS A 77 -2.73 5.22 -13.12
C CYS A 77 -3.32 3.93 -13.65
N PHE A 78 -3.49 2.88 -12.82
CA PHE A 78 -4.12 1.64 -13.24
C PHE A 78 -5.54 1.82 -13.77
N HIS A 79 -6.23 2.84 -13.30
CA HIS A 79 -7.59 3.14 -13.73
C HIS A 79 -7.63 4.01 -14.99
N LYS A 80 -6.53 4.70 -15.30
CA LYS A 80 -6.48 5.72 -16.36
C LYS A 80 -5.74 5.28 -17.62
N TYR A 81 -4.79 4.35 -17.50
CA TYR A 81 -3.88 3.98 -18.58
C TYR A 81 -3.76 2.46 -18.69
N PRO A 82 -3.53 1.92 -19.91
CA PRO A 82 -3.23 0.50 -20.08
C PRO A 82 -1.97 0.11 -19.31
N PHE A 83 -2.07 -0.95 -18.50
CA PHE A 83 -0.95 -1.44 -17.71
C PHE A 83 -0.05 -2.36 -18.56
N ASN A 84 1.26 -2.15 -18.48
CA ASN A 84 2.26 -3.00 -19.09
C ASN A 84 3.10 -3.70 -18.01
N ALA A 85 2.80 -4.96 -17.73
CA ALA A 85 3.49 -5.75 -16.72
C ALA A 85 4.96 -6.02 -17.03
N SER A 86 5.38 -5.86 -18.30
CA SER A 86 6.77 -6.05 -18.74
C SER A 86 7.63 -4.80 -18.53
N ASP A 87 7.03 -3.66 -18.24
CA ASP A 87 7.74 -2.41 -18.05
C ASP A 87 8.00 -2.13 -16.57
N TRP A 88 9.21 -2.40 -16.11
CA TRP A 88 9.64 -2.12 -14.73
C TRP A 88 9.65 -0.64 -14.37
N LEU A 89 9.65 0.24 -15.37
CA LEU A 89 9.58 1.67 -15.20
C LEU A 89 8.20 2.22 -15.57
N TRP A 90 7.18 1.36 -15.49
CA TRP A 90 5.83 1.75 -15.86
C TRP A 90 5.33 2.91 -15.00
N CYS A 91 5.46 4.09 -15.57
CA CYS A 91 4.93 5.34 -15.04
C CYS A 91 4.44 6.13 -16.24
N PRO A 92 3.18 5.99 -16.64
CA PRO A 92 2.70 6.52 -17.93
C PRO A 92 2.81 8.04 -18.05
N VAL A 93 2.87 8.75 -16.92
CA VAL A 93 2.96 10.23 -16.90
C VAL A 93 4.43 10.70 -16.96
N TYR A 94 5.31 10.06 -16.19
CA TYR A 94 6.69 10.55 -16.00
C TYR A 94 7.75 9.48 -16.25
N ARG A 95 7.52 8.58 -17.21
CA ARG A 95 8.44 7.46 -17.47
C ARG A 95 9.87 7.92 -17.75
N ASP A 96 10.04 9.00 -18.49
CA ASP A 96 11.35 9.51 -18.93
C ASP A 96 11.89 10.64 -18.04
N ASP A 97 11.26 10.90 -16.90
CA ASP A 97 11.67 11.92 -15.94
C ASP A 97 12.08 11.23 -14.63
N ASP A 98 13.38 11.08 -14.41
CA ASP A 98 13.90 10.34 -13.24
C ASP A 98 13.47 10.96 -11.91
N ASP A 99 13.29 12.28 -11.85
CA ASP A 99 12.92 12.96 -10.60
C ASP A 99 11.43 12.77 -10.27
N ARG A 100 10.56 12.82 -11.28
CA ARG A 100 9.11 12.73 -11.12
C ARG A 100 8.55 11.33 -11.31
N ARG A 101 9.31 10.42 -11.91
CA ARG A 101 8.86 9.03 -12.05
C ARG A 101 8.53 8.42 -10.68
N PHE A 102 7.34 7.86 -10.56
CA PHE A 102 6.79 7.32 -9.31
C PHE A 102 6.59 8.38 -8.20
N ILE A 103 6.35 9.64 -8.58
CA ILE A 103 6.09 10.70 -7.59
C ILE A 103 4.90 10.36 -6.69
N CYS A 104 3.91 9.61 -7.18
CA CYS A 104 2.79 9.12 -6.39
C CYS A 104 3.23 8.30 -5.17
N THR A 105 4.33 7.57 -5.27
CA THR A 105 4.93 6.82 -4.15
C THR A 105 5.90 7.68 -3.36
N LYS A 106 6.76 8.41 -4.05
CA LYS A 106 7.81 9.24 -3.41
C LYS A 106 7.26 10.36 -2.52
N ALA A 107 6.08 10.86 -2.84
CA ALA A 107 5.44 11.94 -2.08
C ALA A 107 4.80 11.48 -0.76
N ILE A 108 4.60 10.18 -0.58
CA ILE A 108 4.04 9.62 0.66
C ILE A 108 5.18 9.37 1.64
N THR A 109 5.17 10.08 2.77
CA THR A 109 6.20 9.95 3.80
C THR A 109 5.72 9.05 4.95
N PRO A 110 6.64 8.40 5.69
CA PRO A 110 6.26 7.65 6.89
C PRO A 110 5.49 8.49 7.91
N GLU A 111 5.86 9.76 8.07
CA GLU A 111 5.21 10.70 8.99
C GLU A 111 3.76 10.95 8.57
N SER A 112 3.51 11.14 7.27
CA SER A 112 2.14 11.33 6.76
C SER A 112 1.29 10.08 6.96
N VAL A 113 1.86 8.89 6.73
CA VAL A 113 1.18 7.61 6.97
C VAL A 113 0.80 7.46 8.43
N MET A 114 1.74 7.69 9.35
CA MET A 114 1.48 7.58 10.79
C MET A 114 0.42 8.57 11.26
N SER A 115 0.48 9.82 10.79
CA SER A 115 -0.51 10.84 11.12
C SER A 115 -1.93 10.42 10.71
N GLU A 116 -2.10 9.87 9.51
CA GLU A 116 -3.40 9.41 9.03
C GLU A 116 -3.90 8.18 9.82
N ILE A 117 -3.01 7.28 10.20
CA ILE A 117 -3.35 6.11 11.03
C ILE A 117 -3.84 6.56 12.41
N GLU A 118 -3.11 7.42 13.07
CA GLU A 118 -3.46 7.95 14.39
C GLU A 118 -4.81 8.64 14.37
N LYS A 119 -5.05 9.45 13.36
CA LYS A 119 -6.30 10.17 13.15
C LYS A 119 -7.49 9.24 12.89
N LYS A 120 -7.32 8.26 12.00
CA LYS A 120 -8.39 7.33 11.60
C LYS A 120 -8.80 6.40 12.74
N TYR A 121 -7.82 5.83 13.45
CA TYR A 121 -8.04 4.81 14.46
C TYR A 121 -7.99 5.34 15.90
N ASN A 122 -7.78 6.62 16.07
CA ASN A 122 -7.79 7.31 17.38
C ASN A 122 -6.76 6.72 18.37
N ILE A 123 -5.56 6.52 17.88
CA ILE A 123 -4.45 5.99 18.68
C ILE A 123 -3.31 6.99 18.85
#